data_e403d364489e0f0865e5c448d7fb23dc
#
_entry.id   e403d364489e0f0865e5c448d7fb23dc
#
_cell.length_a   1.000
_cell.length_b   1.000
_cell.length_c   1.000
_cell.angle_alpha   90.00
_cell.angle_beta   90.00
_cell.angle_gamma   90.00
#
_symmetry.space_group_name_H-M   'P 1'
#
loop_
_entity.id
_entity.type
_entity.pdbx_description
1 polymer ?
#
loop_
_entity_poly.entity_id
_entity_poly.type
_entity_poly.pdbx_seq_one_letter_code
_entity_poly.pdbx_strand_id
1 'polypeptide(L)'
;METQDQLISQLQASLDLVASQKTKDWWEKYLRHVIPFRGVGIPEIRNILALWRDEFGIATLDKQDQLVLALRLFDSSFAEDKLAGILFLLL
;
A
#
# COMPACT_ATOMS: atom_id res chain seq x y z
N MET A 1 -10.35 18.15 5.02
CA MET A 1 -10.60 16.72 4.76
C MET A 1 -9.66 16.23 3.67
N GLU A 2 -9.00 15.12 3.89
CA GLU A 2 -8.09 14.56 2.89
C GLU A 2 -8.87 14.02 1.69
N THR A 3 -8.38 14.30 0.49
CA THR A 3 -8.93 13.67 -0.72
C THR A 3 -8.43 12.23 -0.81
N GLN A 4 -9.09 11.40 -1.64
CA GLN A 4 -8.63 10.04 -1.90
C GLN A 4 -7.21 10.03 -2.46
N ASP A 5 -6.88 10.95 -3.36
CA ASP A 5 -5.53 11.06 -3.92
C ASP A 5 -4.50 11.35 -2.83
N GLN A 6 -4.83 12.25 -1.90
CA GLN A 6 -3.94 12.57 -0.78
C GLN A 6 -3.75 11.38 0.14
N LEU A 7 -4.81 10.64 0.45
CA LEU A 7 -4.73 9.45 1.28
C LEU A 7 -3.83 8.38 0.64
N ILE A 8 -4.00 8.13 -0.64
CA ILE A 8 -3.18 7.18 -1.38
C ILE A 8 -1.72 7.64 -1.41
N SER A 9 -1.48 8.93 -1.68
CA SER A 9 -0.12 9.48 -1.72
C SER A 9 0.57 9.36 -0.37
N GLN A 10 -0.14 9.56 0.73
CA GLN A 10 0.42 9.41 2.07
C GLN A 10 0.83 7.96 2.35
N LEU A 11 -0.01 7.00 1.96
CA LEU A 11 0.32 5.58 2.09
C LEU A 11 1.56 5.24 1.27
N GLN A 12 1.60 5.68 0.02
CA GLN A 12 2.74 5.42 -0.87
C GLN A 12 4.04 6.02 -0.34
N ALA A 13 3.98 7.24 0.20
CA ALA A 13 5.14 7.87 0.82
C ALA A 13 5.63 7.08 2.03
N SER A 14 4.71 6.55 2.83
CA SER A 14 5.07 5.72 3.98
C SER A 14 5.74 4.41 3.55
N LEU A 15 5.27 3.80 2.48
CA LEU A 15 5.90 2.60 1.91
C LEU A 15 7.31 2.92 1.43
N ASP A 16 7.50 4.04 0.76
CA ASP A 16 8.82 4.45 0.27
C ASP A 16 9.81 4.69 1.40
N LEU A 17 9.35 5.22 2.53
CA LEU A 17 10.21 5.48 3.68
C LEU A 17 10.85 4.22 4.25
N VAL A 18 10.16 3.10 4.19
CA VAL A 18 10.68 1.82 4.71
C VAL A 18 11.20 0.91 3.62
N ALA A 19 11.17 1.35 2.36
CA ALA A 19 11.64 0.56 1.24
C ALA A 19 13.13 0.27 1.34
N SER A 20 13.52 -0.96 0.98
CA SER A 20 14.90 -1.42 1.03
C SER A 20 15.30 -1.91 -0.36
N GLN A 21 16.46 -1.43 -0.85
CA GLN A 21 16.98 -1.88 -2.14
C GLN A 21 17.23 -3.39 -2.12
N LYS A 22 17.71 -3.92 -1.01
CA LYS A 22 17.96 -5.36 -0.85
C LYS A 22 16.67 -6.16 -1.00
N THR A 23 15.58 -5.74 -0.34
CA THR A 23 14.28 -6.41 -0.43
C THR A 23 13.71 -6.29 -1.84
N LYS A 24 13.84 -5.11 -2.44
CA LYS A 24 13.39 -4.88 -3.81
C LYS A 24 14.10 -5.82 -4.78
N ASP A 25 15.43 -5.90 -4.71
CA ASP A 25 16.24 -6.73 -5.60
C ASP A 25 15.87 -8.21 -5.43
N TRP A 26 15.67 -8.64 -4.19
CA TRP A 26 15.29 -10.02 -3.90
C TRP A 26 13.95 -10.38 -4.54
N TRP A 27 12.93 -9.54 -4.35
CA TRP A 27 11.60 -9.78 -4.90
C TRP A 27 11.61 -9.74 -6.43
N GLU A 28 12.28 -8.76 -7.02
CA GLU A 28 12.32 -8.60 -8.47
C GLU A 28 13.08 -9.76 -9.13
N LYS A 29 14.14 -10.21 -8.51
CA LYS A 29 14.89 -11.38 -8.97
C LYS A 29 14.03 -12.64 -8.91
N TYR A 30 13.34 -12.84 -7.79
CA TYR A 30 12.49 -14.03 -7.57
C TYR A 30 11.34 -14.08 -8.56
N LEU A 31 10.70 -12.95 -8.82
CA LEU A 31 9.56 -12.86 -9.73
C LEU A 31 9.96 -12.44 -11.15
N ARG A 32 11.25 -12.47 -11.46
CA ARG A 32 11.78 -12.22 -12.81
C ARG A 32 11.37 -10.87 -13.39
N HIS A 33 11.27 -9.84 -12.54
CA HIS A 33 10.96 -8.47 -12.96
C HIS A 33 9.61 -8.33 -13.69
N VAL A 34 8.64 -9.21 -13.41
CA VAL A 34 7.31 -9.15 -14.03
C VAL A 34 6.54 -7.91 -13.59
N ILE A 35 6.78 -7.46 -12.35
CA ILE A 35 6.11 -6.30 -11.76
C ILE A 35 7.12 -5.54 -10.91
N PRO A 36 7.11 -4.20 -10.92
CA PRO A 36 8.03 -3.43 -10.09
C PRO A 36 7.71 -3.54 -8.61
N PHE A 37 8.74 -3.49 -7.78
CA PHE A 37 8.65 -3.51 -6.33
C PHE A 37 9.29 -2.26 -5.75
N ARG A 38 8.72 -1.78 -4.62
CA ARG A 38 9.35 -0.71 -3.82
C ARG A 38 10.46 -1.25 -2.93
N GLY A 39 10.31 -2.47 -2.47
CA GLY A 39 11.24 -3.09 -1.54
C GLY A 39 10.72 -3.11 -0.11
N VAL A 40 9.44 -3.44 0.08
CA VAL A 40 8.80 -3.48 1.40
C VAL A 40 8.25 -4.89 1.64
N GLY A 41 8.58 -5.46 2.79
CA GLY A 41 8.07 -6.77 3.18
C GLY A 41 6.62 -6.72 3.64
N ILE A 42 5.96 -7.87 3.65
CA ILE A 42 4.55 -7.97 4.03
C ILE A 42 4.28 -7.48 5.47
N PRO A 43 5.11 -7.83 6.48
CA PRO A 43 4.88 -7.31 7.83
C PRO A 43 4.91 -5.80 7.91
N GLU A 44 5.81 -5.16 7.17
CA GLU A 44 5.94 -3.71 7.12
C GLU A 44 4.73 -3.08 6.42
N ILE A 45 4.23 -3.71 5.35
CA ILE A 45 3.02 -3.24 4.67
C ILE A 45 1.83 -3.26 5.64
N ARG A 46 1.68 -4.32 6.41
CA ARG A 46 0.59 -4.43 7.40
C ARG A 46 0.68 -3.34 8.47
N ASN A 47 1.88 -3.08 8.98
CA ASN A 47 2.09 -2.04 9.97
C ASN A 47 1.75 -0.65 9.42
N ILE A 48 2.21 -0.38 8.21
CA ILE A 48 1.96 0.91 7.56
C ILE A 48 0.46 1.10 7.30
N LEU A 49 -0.23 0.06 6.85
CA LEU A 49 -1.68 0.12 6.64
C LEU A 49 -2.42 0.42 7.94
N ALA A 50 -2.04 -0.23 9.03
CA ALA A 50 -2.68 -0.01 10.32
C ALA A 50 -2.50 1.43 10.79
N LEU A 51 -1.28 1.96 10.69
CA LEU A 51 -0.98 3.35 11.07
C LEU A 51 -1.71 4.35 10.19
N TRP A 52 -1.72 4.13 8.89
CA TRP A 52 -2.40 4.97 7.91
C TRP A 52 -3.91 5.00 8.17
N ARG A 53 -4.49 3.84 8.42
CA ARG A 53 -5.92 3.70 8.70
C ARG A 53 -6.31 4.45 9.97
N ASP A 54 -5.47 4.36 11.01
CA ASP A 54 -5.68 5.06 12.27
C ASP A 54 -5.48 6.56 12.13
N GLU A 55 -4.38 6.97 11.51
CA GLU A 55 -3.98 8.37 11.41
C GLU A 55 -5.01 9.21 10.65
N PHE A 56 -5.56 8.66 9.59
CA PHE A 56 -6.49 9.39 8.72
C PHE A 56 -7.96 9.02 8.93
N GLY A 57 -8.24 8.22 9.97
CA GLY A 57 -9.63 7.84 10.28
C GLY A 57 -10.32 7.08 9.17
N ILE A 58 -9.59 6.29 8.41
CA ILE A 58 -10.11 5.63 7.21
C ILE A 58 -11.21 4.62 7.56
N ALA A 59 -11.14 4.00 8.73
CA ALA A 59 -12.16 3.05 9.18
C ALA A 59 -13.53 3.70 9.38
N THR A 60 -13.58 5.04 9.53
CA THR A 60 -14.83 5.78 9.69
C THR A 60 -15.44 6.23 8.38
N LEU A 61 -14.76 6.05 7.26
CA LEU A 61 -15.28 6.37 5.95
C LEU A 61 -16.39 5.38 5.56
N ASP A 62 -17.27 5.82 4.65
CA ASP A 62 -18.25 4.92 4.05
C ASP A 62 -17.58 3.72 3.42
N LYS A 63 -18.24 2.57 3.47
CA LYS A 63 -17.70 1.34 2.86
C LYS A 63 -17.37 1.52 1.39
N GLN A 64 -18.18 2.31 0.68
CA GLN A 64 -17.95 2.59 -0.73
C GLN A 64 -16.66 3.37 -0.94
N ASP A 65 -16.38 4.37 -0.10
CA ASP A 65 -15.14 5.13 -0.16
C ASP A 65 -13.94 4.26 0.16
N GLN A 66 -14.06 3.37 1.14
CA GLN A 66 -13.00 2.42 1.47
C GLN A 66 -12.71 1.47 0.31
N LEU A 67 -13.77 1.00 -0.37
CA LEU A 67 -13.62 0.14 -1.55
C LEU A 67 -12.89 0.87 -2.68
N VAL A 68 -13.22 2.13 -2.91
CA VAL A 68 -12.54 2.95 -3.93
C VAL A 68 -11.04 3.08 -3.61
N LEU A 69 -10.69 3.32 -2.35
CA LEU A 69 -9.28 3.37 -1.93
C LEU A 69 -8.57 2.05 -2.23
N ALA A 70 -9.19 0.92 -1.90
CA ALA A 70 -8.60 -0.39 -2.17
C ALA A 70 -8.39 -0.62 -3.67
N LEU A 71 -9.38 -0.27 -4.49
CA LEU A 71 -9.28 -0.42 -5.94
C LEU A 71 -8.20 0.47 -6.53
N ARG A 72 -8.02 1.69 -6.02
CA ARG A 72 -6.95 2.58 -6.46
C ARG A 72 -5.59 2.03 -6.11
N LEU A 73 -5.43 1.43 -4.93
CA LEU A 73 -4.18 0.76 -4.56
C LEU A 73 -3.91 -0.42 -5.49
N PHE A 74 -4.94 -1.17 -5.82
CA PHE A 74 -4.83 -2.31 -6.73
C PHE A 74 -4.41 -1.91 -8.14
N ASP A 75 -4.80 -0.71 -8.56
CA ASP A 75 -4.49 -0.18 -9.88
C ASP A 75 -3.08 0.43 -9.97
N SER A 76 -2.38 0.57 -8.86
CA SER A 76 -1.01 1.06 -8.83
C SER A 76 -0.07 0.11 -9.57
N SER A 77 1.06 0.64 -10.07
CA SER A 77 2.07 -0.15 -10.75
C SER A 77 2.86 -1.08 -9.83
N PHE A 78 3.01 -0.70 -8.56
CA PHE A 78 3.88 -1.43 -7.63
C PHE A 78 3.17 -2.61 -6.96
N ALA A 79 3.90 -3.72 -6.80
CA ALA A 79 3.37 -4.91 -6.17
C ALA A 79 2.89 -4.65 -4.73
N GLU A 80 3.67 -3.89 -3.96
CA GLU A 80 3.29 -3.59 -2.56
C GLU A 80 2.00 -2.81 -2.46
N ASP A 81 1.76 -1.88 -3.38
CA ASP A 81 0.52 -1.11 -3.42
C ASP A 81 -0.67 -2.04 -3.67
N LYS A 82 -0.51 -2.99 -4.60
CA LYS A 82 -1.54 -3.98 -4.89
C LYS A 82 -1.79 -4.89 -3.68
N LEU A 83 -0.72 -5.34 -3.03
CA LEU A 83 -0.83 -6.13 -1.80
C LEU A 83 -1.50 -5.34 -0.69
N ALA A 84 -1.16 -4.06 -0.56
CA ALA A 84 -1.80 -3.18 0.42
C ALA A 84 -3.31 -3.11 0.19
N GLY A 85 -3.74 -3.00 -1.07
CA GLY A 85 -5.16 -3.01 -1.41
C GLY A 85 -5.86 -4.29 -0.97
N ILE A 86 -5.23 -5.44 -1.20
CA ILE A 86 -5.77 -6.73 -0.77
C ILE A 86 -5.85 -6.80 0.74
N LEU A 87 -4.77 -6.47 1.43
CA LEU A 87 -4.70 -6.53 2.89
C LEU A 87 -5.69 -5.55 3.52
N PHE A 88 -5.87 -4.40 2.92
CA PHE A 88 -6.84 -3.40 3.36
C PHE A 88 -8.26 -3.96 3.37
N LEU A 89 -8.64 -4.72 2.35
CA LEU A 89 -9.97 -5.34 2.27
C LEU A 89 -10.18 -6.41 3.34
N LEU A 90 -9.10 -6.97 3.89
CA LEU A 90 -9.17 -7.99 4.93
C LEU A 90 -9.23 -7.41 6.34
N LEU A 91 -9.09 -6.10 6.48
CA LEU A 91 -9.12 -5.44 7.80
C LEU A 91 -10.55 -5.31 8.35
#